data_fc22e68b94fb4262325b7b7727e231c5
#
_entry.id   fc22e68b94fb4262325b7b7727e231c5
#
_cell.length_a   1.000
_cell.length_b   1.000
_cell.length_c   1.000
_cell.angle_alpha   90.00
_cell.angle_beta   90.00
_cell.angle_gamma   90.00
#
_symmetry.space_group_name_H-M   'P 1'
#
loop_
_entity.id
_entity.type
_entity.pdbx_description
1 polymer ?
#
loop_
_entity_poly.entity_id
_entity_poly.type
_entity_poly.pdbx_seq_one_letter_code
_entity_poly.pdbx_strand_id
1 'polypeptide(L)'
;MTMPIALRNGFATAATDAGYGDDPRFADWPLDEATNQLDWSLIENWLHRSKHDMAVIAKAVIGAAYGESPIYSYFQGTSGGGRDALAQVQQHPEDFDGIWASDPAINWTKLCAADLWPAMVMKESGNPLPPEKLRVFRRAVLEDFPWLDGSIDHHMAPMHPVQFDANKVVGTVTDVGPITERDAEVMNKIWTGPVNRVGKSLWFGLRPGTESWGDNLVQFGIASTKEVNGVLEPEPFVMAVSYFKTWIFRDPNWDWKTLDTETYLDLFEKGVSEFSSRIDTNKTDLSAFSALSHKLLLTQGAADGAIFPDGVVEYYKVLVQENGGLDTTKDFLRFFLSPGDYHSSLEKGPGINVAEGMTALMRWVEEGEAPDSIQISAIDPQSGQVRYIRSLSSVEAMG
;
A
#
# COMPACT_ATOMS: atom_id res chain seq x y z
N MET A 1 -1.40 -9.29 13.26
CA MET A 1 -2.88 -9.41 13.20
C MET A 1 -3.37 -10.79 12.78
N THR A 2 -2.69 -11.49 11.89
CA THR A 2 -3.13 -12.78 11.31
C THR A 2 -2.83 -14.03 12.15
N MET A 3 -1.84 -13.99 13.06
CA MET A 3 -1.48 -15.16 13.91
C MET A 3 -2.65 -15.81 14.64
N PRO A 4 -3.55 -15.09 15.34
CA PRO A 4 -4.69 -15.72 16.00
C PRO A 4 -5.67 -16.41 15.04
N ILE A 5 -5.78 -15.90 13.80
CA ILE A 5 -6.63 -16.52 12.77
C ILE A 5 -5.98 -17.82 12.31
N ALA A 6 -4.69 -17.81 11.99
CA ALA A 6 -3.96 -18.99 11.56
C ALA A 6 -3.99 -20.09 12.64
N LEU A 7 -3.73 -19.76 13.91
CA LEU A 7 -3.82 -20.72 15.03
C LEU A 7 -5.21 -21.36 15.16
N ARG A 8 -6.28 -20.58 15.05
CA ARG A 8 -7.66 -21.12 15.10
C ARG A 8 -7.97 -22.05 13.94
N ASN A 9 -7.29 -21.91 12.82
CA ASN A 9 -7.43 -22.78 11.65
C ASN A 9 -6.40 -23.92 11.61
N GLY A 10 -5.70 -24.18 12.73
CA GLY A 10 -4.82 -25.35 12.87
C GLY A 10 -3.41 -25.19 12.33
N PHE A 11 -2.97 -23.96 12.01
CA PHE A 11 -1.61 -23.70 11.54
C PHE A 11 -0.65 -23.45 12.69
N ALA A 12 0.59 -23.91 12.58
CA ALA A 12 1.70 -23.34 13.31
C ALA A 12 2.02 -21.95 12.72
N THR A 13 2.33 -20.98 13.57
CA THR A 13 2.55 -19.60 13.12
C THR A 13 3.66 -18.92 13.90
N ALA A 14 4.40 -18.04 13.24
CA ALA A 14 5.46 -17.23 13.81
C ALA A 14 5.37 -15.79 13.33
N ALA A 15 5.90 -14.86 14.10
CA ALA A 15 6.05 -13.45 13.74
C ALA A 15 7.34 -12.89 14.33
N THR A 16 7.83 -11.80 13.77
CA THR A 16 9.00 -11.06 14.28
C THR A 16 8.66 -9.57 14.36
N ASP A 17 9.24 -8.87 15.31
CA ASP A 17 9.22 -7.42 15.43
C ASP A 17 10.34 -6.75 14.64
N ALA A 18 11.16 -7.53 13.93
CA ALA A 18 12.34 -7.07 13.20
C ALA A 18 13.36 -6.28 14.04
N GLY A 19 13.17 -6.20 15.35
CA GLY A 19 14.05 -5.52 16.30
C GLY A 19 13.86 -4.00 16.38
N TYR A 20 12.79 -3.44 15.84
CA TYR A 20 12.56 -1.99 15.84
C TYR A 20 11.55 -1.48 16.89
N GLY A 21 11.10 -2.32 17.81
CA GLY A 21 10.25 -1.92 18.93
C GLY A 21 8.76 -1.81 18.60
N ASP A 22 8.02 -1.10 19.46
CA ASP A 22 6.57 -1.21 19.53
C ASP A 22 5.79 -0.59 18.36
N ASP A 23 6.28 0.49 17.74
CA ASP A 23 5.56 1.13 16.64
C ASP A 23 6.50 1.69 15.55
N PRO A 24 6.66 0.97 14.45
CA PRO A 24 7.55 1.38 13.35
C PRO A 24 7.11 2.66 12.64
N ARG A 25 5.89 3.13 12.87
CA ARG A 25 5.34 4.33 12.20
C ARG A 25 5.88 5.64 12.76
N PHE A 26 6.30 5.63 14.03
CA PHE A 26 6.77 6.83 14.74
C PHE A 26 8.29 6.94 14.80
N ALA A 27 8.95 6.36 13.96
CA ALA A 27 10.21 5.75 14.12
C ALA A 27 11.42 6.65 13.91
N ASP A 28 12.06 6.98 14.97
CA ASP A 28 13.49 7.25 14.98
C ASP A 28 14.31 5.93 15.00
N TRP A 29 13.61 4.76 14.96
CA TRP A 29 14.21 3.44 15.05
C TRP A 29 15.37 3.18 14.06
N PRO A 30 15.41 3.74 12.83
CA PRO A 30 16.55 3.57 11.93
C PRO A 30 17.76 4.40 12.32
N LEU A 31 17.67 5.30 13.30
CA LEU A 31 18.78 6.13 13.74
C LEU A 31 19.48 5.51 14.96
N ASP A 32 20.77 5.45 14.92
CA ASP A 32 21.61 5.27 16.09
C ASP A 32 21.51 6.51 16.99
N GLU A 33 21.05 6.34 18.22
CA GLU A 33 20.79 7.45 19.15
C GLU A 33 22.04 8.28 19.51
N ALA A 34 23.22 7.66 19.46
CA ALA A 34 24.48 8.34 19.81
C ALA A 34 25.03 9.19 18.67
N THR A 35 24.76 8.81 17.43
CA THR A 35 25.40 9.40 16.25
C THR A 35 24.42 10.10 15.30
N ASN A 36 23.10 9.86 15.44
CA ASN A 36 22.06 10.24 14.49
C ASN A 36 22.35 9.74 13.06
N GLN A 37 23.08 8.64 12.93
CA GLN A 37 23.30 7.98 11.65
C GLN A 37 22.36 6.79 11.50
N LEU A 38 22.07 6.41 10.24
CA LEU A 38 21.26 5.23 9.94
C LEU A 38 21.97 3.95 10.43
N ASP A 39 21.30 3.19 11.29
CA ASP A 39 21.72 1.85 11.69
C ASP A 39 21.36 0.83 10.61
N TRP A 40 22.30 0.59 9.71
CA TRP A 40 22.09 -0.34 8.60
C TRP A 40 21.94 -1.79 9.03
N SER A 41 22.44 -2.18 10.21
CA SER A 41 22.23 -3.54 10.73
C SER A 41 20.76 -3.76 11.11
N LEU A 42 20.16 -2.78 11.79
CA LEU A 42 18.75 -2.79 12.13
C LEU A 42 17.86 -2.65 10.91
N ILE A 43 18.26 -1.78 9.97
CA ILE A 43 17.55 -1.60 8.71
C ILE A 43 17.53 -2.89 7.89
N GLU A 44 18.62 -3.66 7.81
CA GLU A 44 18.64 -4.96 7.12
C GLU A 44 17.71 -5.99 7.78
N ASN A 45 17.62 -5.99 9.10
CA ASN A 45 16.62 -6.81 9.79
C ASN A 45 15.19 -6.43 9.36
N TRP A 46 14.90 -5.13 9.33
CA TRP A 46 13.61 -4.64 8.87
C TRP A 46 13.38 -4.92 7.37
N LEU A 47 14.41 -4.85 6.53
CA LEU A 47 14.26 -5.07 5.09
C LEU A 47 13.82 -6.50 4.76
N HIS A 48 14.53 -7.53 5.24
CA HIS A 48 14.26 -8.92 4.88
C HIS A 48 14.78 -9.96 5.89
N ARG A 49 15.94 -9.69 6.53
CA ARG A 49 16.70 -10.68 7.28
C ARG A 49 15.93 -11.30 8.44
N SER A 50 15.24 -10.49 9.24
CA SER A 50 14.48 -10.99 10.40
C SER A 50 13.36 -11.95 10.00
N LYS A 51 12.77 -11.79 8.82
CA LYS A 51 11.71 -12.66 8.30
C LYS A 51 12.29 -13.99 7.82
N HIS A 52 13.46 -13.97 7.19
CA HIS A 52 14.24 -15.16 6.85
C HIS A 52 14.63 -15.93 8.10
N ASP A 53 15.32 -15.29 9.05
CA ASP A 53 15.74 -15.91 10.31
C ASP A 53 14.54 -16.51 11.07
N MET A 54 13.41 -15.79 11.11
CA MET A 54 12.16 -16.28 11.68
C MET A 54 11.67 -17.54 10.97
N ALA A 55 11.66 -17.57 9.64
CA ALA A 55 11.21 -18.74 8.87
C ALA A 55 12.08 -19.97 9.15
N VAL A 56 13.39 -19.80 9.16
CA VAL A 56 14.36 -20.88 9.45
C VAL A 56 14.17 -21.42 10.86
N ILE A 57 14.09 -20.53 11.85
CA ILE A 57 13.92 -20.92 13.27
C ILE A 57 12.55 -21.57 13.49
N ALA A 58 11.48 -20.99 12.93
CA ALA A 58 10.12 -21.54 13.09
C ALA A 58 10.01 -22.95 12.50
N LYS A 59 10.54 -23.18 11.30
CA LYS A 59 10.58 -24.52 10.69
C LYS A 59 11.34 -25.54 11.55
N ALA A 60 12.48 -25.14 12.12
CA ALA A 60 13.24 -26.01 13.02
C ALA A 60 12.47 -26.33 14.32
N VAL A 61 11.78 -25.34 14.91
CA VAL A 61 10.96 -25.55 16.12
C VAL A 61 9.76 -26.46 15.81
N ILE A 62 9.09 -26.27 14.68
CA ILE A 62 7.98 -27.13 14.22
C ILE A 62 8.49 -28.56 14.05
N GLY A 63 9.61 -28.77 13.36
CA GLY A 63 10.20 -30.09 13.18
C GLY A 63 10.52 -30.78 14.51
N ALA A 64 11.06 -30.04 15.48
CA ALA A 64 11.35 -30.58 16.83
C ALA A 64 10.07 -30.89 17.63
N ALA A 65 9.02 -30.07 17.50
CA ALA A 65 7.78 -30.22 18.26
C ALA A 65 6.86 -31.33 17.72
N TYR A 66 6.79 -31.47 16.37
CA TYR A 66 5.88 -32.44 15.73
C TYR A 66 6.59 -33.70 15.24
N GLY A 67 7.93 -33.73 15.24
CA GLY A 67 8.73 -34.86 14.75
C GLY A 67 8.92 -34.89 13.22
N GLU A 68 8.38 -33.91 12.51
CA GLU A 68 8.49 -33.77 11.06
C GLU A 68 8.48 -32.30 10.63
N SER A 69 9.15 -31.97 9.54
CA SER A 69 9.16 -30.62 9.00
C SER A 69 7.78 -30.28 8.41
N PRO A 70 7.41 -28.98 8.37
CA PRO A 70 6.19 -28.57 7.67
C PRO A 70 6.26 -28.97 6.19
N ILE A 71 5.15 -29.50 5.66
CA ILE A 71 5.06 -29.90 4.24
C ILE A 71 5.01 -28.65 3.38
N TYR A 72 4.24 -27.65 3.77
CA TYR A 72 4.12 -26.36 3.11
C TYR A 72 4.28 -25.20 4.11
N SER A 73 4.77 -24.08 3.60
CA SER A 73 4.99 -22.86 4.35
C SER A 73 4.46 -21.67 3.59
N TYR A 74 3.76 -20.77 4.30
CA TYR A 74 3.12 -19.62 3.70
C TYR A 74 3.54 -18.33 4.40
N PHE A 75 3.67 -17.26 3.61
CA PHE A 75 3.85 -15.90 4.15
C PHE A 75 2.69 -15.02 3.70
N GLN A 76 2.06 -14.32 4.64
CA GLN A 76 1.06 -13.32 4.33
C GLN A 76 1.44 -11.99 4.97
N GLY A 77 1.45 -10.92 4.18
CA GLY A 77 1.73 -9.59 4.67
C GLY A 77 0.96 -8.51 3.92
N THR A 78 0.58 -7.46 4.64
CA THR A 78 -0.17 -6.32 4.10
C THR A 78 0.61 -5.04 4.34
N SER A 79 0.54 -4.07 3.41
CA SER A 79 1.22 -2.78 3.55
C SER A 79 2.75 -2.93 3.65
N GLY A 80 3.36 -2.49 4.74
CA GLY A 80 4.75 -2.82 5.06
C GLY A 80 5.01 -4.33 5.07
N GLY A 81 4.07 -5.14 5.57
CA GLY A 81 4.14 -6.61 5.49
C GLY A 81 4.03 -7.14 4.06
N GLY A 82 3.30 -6.44 3.17
CA GLY A 82 3.27 -6.73 1.73
C GLY A 82 4.63 -6.44 1.07
N ARG A 83 5.31 -5.37 1.47
CA ARG A 83 6.71 -5.12 1.11
C ARG A 83 7.61 -6.26 1.61
N ASP A 84 7.43 -6.70 2.85
CA ASP A 84 8.18 -7.81 3.42
C ASP A 84 7.94 -9.12 2.64
N ALA A 85 6.70 -9.38 2.22
CA ALA A 85 6.34 -10.51 1.36
C ALA A 85 7.13 -10.50 0.05
N LEU A 86 7.18 -9.36 -0.63
CA LEU A 86 7.96 -9.22 -1.86
C LEU A 86 9.47 -9.29 -1.60
N ALA A 87 9.94 -8.82 -0.45
CA ALA A 87 11.35 -8.99 -0.06
C ALA A 87 11.72 -10.48 0.08
N GLN A 88 10.82 -11.33 0.63
CA GLN A 88 11.05 -12.78 0.69
C GLN A 88 11.08 -13.40 -0.70
N VAL A 89 10.15 -13.06 -1.59
CA VAL A 89 10.18 -13.52 -3.00
C VAL A 89 11.51 -13.20 -3.68
N GLN A 90 12.06 -12.00 -3.44
CA GLN A 90 13.21 -11.44 -4.15
C GLN A 90 14.57 -11.80 -3.54
N GLN A 91 14.63 -12.05 -2.23
CA GLN A 91 15.89 -12.25 -1.49
C GLN A 91 16.03 -13.66 -0.92
N HIS A 92 14.92 -14.32 -0.59
CA HIS A 92 14.86 -15.64 0.06
C HIS A 92 13.77 -16.50 -0.58
N PRO A 93 13.89 -16.75 -1.92
CA PRO A 93 12.83 -17.42 -2.67
C PRO A 93 12.50 -18.84 -2.18
N GLU A 94 13.42 -19.48 -1.42
CA GLU A 94 13.27 -20.84 -0.90
C GLU A 94 12.50 -20.92 0.44
N ASP A 95 12.19 -19.79 1.08
CA ASP A 95 11.63 -19.82 2.44
C ASP A 95 10.16 -20.22 2.50
N PHE A 96 9.38 -19.93 1.46
CA PHE A 96 7.94 -20.14 1.48
C PHE A 96 7.43 -20.67 0.13
N ASP A 97 6.56 -21.68 0.18
CA ASP A 97 5.93 -22.27 -1.01
C ASP A 97 4.86 -21.36 -1.63
N GLY A 98 4.18 -20.59 -0.77
CA GLY A 98 3.17 -19.62 -1.18
C GLY A 98 3.33 -18.30 -0.42
N ILE A 99 3.29 -17.19 -1.16
CA ILE A 99 3.39 -15.85 -0.61
C ILE A 99 2.20 -15.01 -1.06
N TRP A 100 1.57 -14.32 -0.12
CA TRP A 100 0.54 -13.32 -0.41
C TRP A 100 1.01 -11.93 0.02
N ALA A 101 1.25 -11.06 -0.97
CA ALA A 101 1.54 -9.65 -0.79
C ALA A 101 0.27 -8.82 -1.05
N SER A 102 -0.31 -8.26 0.00
CA SER A 102 -1.50 -7.40 -0.07
C SER A 102 -1.11 -5.94 0.14
N ASP A 103 -1.65 -5.07 -0.71
CA ASP A 103 -1.42 -3.62 -0.67
C ASP A 103 0.07 -3.27 -0.41
N PRO A 104 1.02 -3.81 -1.18
CA PRO A 104 2.42 -3.78 -0.81
C PRO A 104 3.09 -2.42 -1.05
N ALA A 105 3.83 -1.93 -0.06
CA ALA A 105 4.64 -0.72 -0.15
C ALA A 105 5.93 -0.96 -0.97
N ILE A 106 5.81 -1.30 -2.26
CA ILE A 106 6.87 -1.77 -3.16
C ILE A 106 7.98 -0.74 -3.34
N ASN A 107 7.62 0.44 -3.83
CA ASN A 107 8.51 1.56 -4.04
C ASN A 107 8.48 2.47 -2.80
N TRP A 108 8.92 1.94 -1.68
CA TRP A 108 8.77 2.57 -0.36
C TRP A 108 9.33 3.99 -0.31
N THR A 109 10.47 4.23 -0.97
CA THR A 109 11.11 5.55 -1.00
C THR A 109 10.27 6.60 -1.71
N LYS A 110 9.69 6.25 -2.87
CA LYS A 110 8.80 7.13 -3.62
C LYS A 110 7.46 7.31 -2.92
N LEU A 111 6.93 6.22 -2.37
CA LEU A 111 5.68 6.19 -1.64
C LEU A 111 5.72 7.16 -0.46
N CYS A 112 6.66 6.97 0.47
CA CYS A 112 6.77 7.80 1.66
C CYS A 112 7.01 9.28 1.33
N ALA A 113 7.76 9.57 0.26
CA ALA A 113 7.93 10.94 -0.18
C ALA A 113 6.62 11.52 -0.76
N ALA A 114 5.89 10.76 -1.59
CA ALA A 114 4.66 11.21 -2.22
C ALA A 114 3.49 11.36 -1.23
N ASP A 115 3.47 10.59 -0.15
CA ASP A 115 2.45 10.71 0.91
C ASP A 115 2.47 12.09 1.61
N LEU A 116 3.58 12.85 1.51
CA LEU A 116 3.63 14.23 1.99
C LEU A 116 3.00 15.22 1.01
N TRP A 117 2.85 14.86 -0.26
CA TRP A 117 2.42 15.77 -1.32
C TRP A 117 1.09 16.46 -1.06
N PRO A 118 0.01 15.82 -0.63
CA PRO A 118 -1.26 16.50 -0.33
C PRO A 118 -1.11 17.61 0.70
N ALA A 119 -0.37 17.35 1.78
CA ALA A 119 -0.11 18.35 2.81
C ALA A 119 0.74 19.52 2.28
N MET A 120 1.75 19.23 1.44
CA MET A 120 2.56 20.26 0.78
C MET A 120 1.72 21.14 -0.14
N VAL A 121 0.86 20.57 -0.97
CA VAL A 121 -0.06 21.33 -1.87
C VAL A 121 -0.97 22.24 -1.07
N MET A 122 -1.62 21.72 -0.03
CA MET A 122 -2.50 22.51 0.83
C MET A 122 -1.77 23.63 1.57
N LYS A 123 -0.57 23.35 2.07
CA LYS A 123 0.29 24.32 2.76
C LYS A 123 0.70 25.46 1.82
N GLU A 124 1.28 25.13 0.67
CA GLU A 124 1.79 26.12 -0.31
C GLU A 124 0.67 26.96 -0.92
N SER A 125 -0.48 26.36 -1.18
CA SER A 125 -1.66 27.10 -1.62
C SER A 125 -2.27 27.97 -0.51
N GLY A 126 -1.95 27.73 0.77
CA GLY A 126 -2.67 28.32 1.90
C GLY A 126 -4.17 28.01 1.87
N ASN A 127 -4.54 26.84 1.37
CA ASN A 127 -5.93 26.44 1.18
C ASN A 127 -6.14 24.97 1.62
N PRO A 128 -6.11 24.69 2.93
CA PRO A 128 -6.42 23.37 3.45
C PRO A 128 -7.88 23.02 3.15
N LEU A 129 -8.10 21.80 2.65
CA LEU A 129 -9.42 21.31 2.29
C LEU A 129 -10.07 20.58 3.47
N PRO A 130 -11.18 21.08 4.04
CA PRO A 130 -11.87 20.36 5.11
C PRO A 130 -12.57 19.11 4.56
N PRO A 131 -12.84 18.09 5.40
CA PRO A 131 -13.50 16.85 5.01
C PRO A 131 -14.82 17.05 4.26
N GLU A 132 -15.59 18.10 4.58
CA GLU A 132 -16.86 18.45 3.92
C GLU A 132 -16.66 18.71 2.43
N LYS A 133 -15.60 19.43 2.07
CA LYS A 133 -15.25 19.70 0.66
C LYS A 133 -14.67 18.45 -0.04
N LEU A 134 -13.81 17.69 0.63
CA LEU A 134 -13.25 16.44 0.10
C LEU A 134 -14.35 15.43 -0.24
N ARG A 135 -15.40 15.33 0.61
CA ARG A 135 -16.59 14.49 0.32
C ARG A 135 -17.34 14.92 -0.93
N VAL A 136 -17.40 16.21 -1.25
CA VAL A 136 -18.04 16.69 -2.49
C VAL A 136 -17.27 16.21 -3.71
N PHE A 137 -15.96 16.36 -3.73
CA PHE A 137 -15.12 15.87 -4.82
C PHE A 137 -15.28 14.35 -5.00
N ARG A 138 -15.17 13.57 -3.92
CA ARG A 138 -15.35 12.11 -3.97
C ARG A 138 -16.73 11.73 -4.51
N ARG A 139 -17.80 12.34 -3.98
CA ARG A 139 -19.17 12.06 -4.42
C ARG A 139 -19.35 12.32 -5.91
N ALA A 140 -18.85 13.43 -6.43
CA ALA A 140 -18.97 13.76 -7.86
C ALA A 140 -18.21 12.77 -8.74
N VAL A 141 -17.05 12.27 -8.30
CA VAL A 141 -16.36 11.18 -9.00
C VAL A 141 -17.20 9.91 -9.00
N LEU A 142 -17.79 9.53 -7.87
CA LEU A 142 -18.61 8.32 -7.77
C LEU A 142 -19.95 8.43 -8.53
N GLU A 143 -20.48 9.64 -8.74
CA GLU A 143 -21.65 9.86 -9.60
C GLU A 143 -21.31 9.61 -11.07
N ASP A 144 -20.14 10.04 -11.55
CA ASP A 144 -19.65 9.76 -12.91
C ASP A 144 -19.16 8.30 -13.09
N PHE A 145 -18.63 7.70 -12.03
CA PHE A 145 -18.00 6.37 -12.02
C PHE A 145 -18.47 5.52 -10.82
N PRO A 146 -19.75 5.12 -10.76
CA PRO A 146 -20.36 4.49 -9.57
C PRO A 146 -19.74 3.15 -9.19
N TRP A 147 -19.06 2.47 -10.11
CA TRP A 147 -18.37 1.21 -9.84
C TRP A 147 -17.09 1.36 -8.99
N LEU A 148 -16.57 2.58 -8.82
CA LEU A 148 -15.36 2.83 -8.01
C LEU A 148 -15.56 2.59 -6.50
N ASP A 149 -16.78 2.64 -6.00
CA ASP A 149 -17.04 2.36 -4.58
C ASP A 149 -17.20 0.86 -4.26
N GLY A 150 -17.09 0.02 -5.28
CA GLY A 150 -17.26 -1.43 -5.14
C GLY A 150 -18.69 -1.90 -4.93
N SER A 151 -19.69 -1.03 -4.96
CA SER A 151 -21.10 -1.36 -4.75
C SER A 151 -21.78 -1.99 -5.97
N ILE A 152 -21.26 -1.76 -7.14
CA ILE A 152 -21.73 -2.31 -8.40
C ILE A 152 -20.86 -3.50 -8.79
N ASP A 153 -21.47 -4.50 -9.38
CA ASP A 153 -20.80 -5.73 -9.82
C ASP A 153 -19.82 -5.47 -10.97
N HIS A 154 -18.62 -5.04 -10.60
CA HIS A 154 -17.48 -4.99 -11.48
C HIS A 154 -16.46 -6.04 -11.03
N HIS A 155 -16.15 -6.94 -11.94
CA HIS A 155 -15.24 -8.07 -11.67
C HIS A 155 -13.78 -7.64 -11.50
N MET A 156 -13.41 -6.42 -11.93
CA MET A 156 -12.05 -5.91 -11.86
C MET A 156 -12.04 -4.39 -11.87
N ALA A 157 -11.17 -3.77 -11.09
CA ALA A 157 -10.91 -2.33 -11.21
C ALA A 157 -10.11 -2.03 -12.48
N PRO A 158 -10.27 -0.84 -13.08
CA PRO A 158 -9.43 -0.45 -14.21
C PRO A 158 -7.97 -0.31 -13.78
N MET A 159 -7.09 -0.76 -14.66
CA MET A 159 -5.64 -0.64 -14.50
C MET A 159 -5.15 0.83 -14.53
N HIS A 160 -6.01 1.76 -14.92
CA HIS A 160 -5.72 3.19 -14.98
C HIS A 160 -6.68 3.98 -14.09
N PRO A 161 -6.24 5.07 -13.46
CA PRO A 161 -7.14 5.96 -12.74
C PRO A 161 -8.16 6.57 -13.71
N VAL A 162 -9.37 6.79 -13.21
CA VAL A 162 -10.36 7.56 -13.95
C VAL A 162 -9.89 9.01 -14.08
N GLN A 163 -10.23 9.64 -15.19
CA GLN A 163 -9.94 11.06 -15.39
C GLN A 163 -11.13 11.89 -14.91
N PHE A 164 -10.91 12.74 -13.93
CA PHE A 164 -11.92 13.65 -13.41
C PHE A 164 -11.30 15.04 -13.19
N ASP A 165 -12.01 16.07 -13.61
CA ASP A 165 -11.60 17.46 -13.39
C ASP A 165 -12.39 18.05 -12.22
N ALA A 166 -11.68 18.41 -11.14
CA ALA A 166 -12.29 19.01 -9.95
C ALA A 166 -13.07 20.30 -10.23
N ASN A 167 -12.79 20.99 -11.33
CA ASN A 167 -13.54 22.20 -11.74
C ASN A 167 -15.03 21.94 -12.00
N LYS A 168 -15.44 20.69 -12.30
CA LYS A 168 -16.85 20.31 -12.49
C LYS A 168 -17.74 20.62 -11.28
N VAL A 169 -17.18 20.67 -10.08
CA VAL A 169 -17.94 20.89 -8.83
C VAL A 169 -17.78 22.28 -8.22
N VAL A 170 -17.08 23.19 -8.92
CA VAL A 170 -16.98 24.60 -8.49
C VAL A 170 -18.36 25.22 -8.36
N GLY A 171 -18.60 25.94 -7.26
CA GLY A 171 -19.90 26.53 -6.92
C GLY A 171 -20.82 25.61 -6.10
N THR A 172 -20.53 24.32 -5.97
CA THR A 172 -21.30 23.41 -5.07
C THR A 172 -21.23 23.90 -3.63
N VAL A 173 -22.38 24.11 -3.00
CA VAL A 173 -22.47 24.62 -1.63
C VAL A 173 -22.28 23.47 -0.63
N THR A 174 -21.47 23.74 0.41
CA THR A 174 -21.27 22.86 1.58
C THR A 174 -21.56 23.63 2.87
N ASP A 175 -21.63 22.93 3.98
CA ASP A 175 -21.82 23.57 5.31
C ASP A 175 -20.66 24.51 5.71
N VAL A 176 -19.50 24.34 5.06
CA VAL A 176 -18.28 25.15 5.29
C VAL A 176 -18.00 26.16 4.15
N GLY A 177 -19.01 26.43 3.32
CA GLY A 177 -18.91 27.33 2.18
C GLY A 177 -18.84 26.60 0.81
N PRO A 178 -18.91 27.34 -0.29
CA PRO A 178 -18.89 26.75 -1.62
C PRO A 178 -17.51 26.18 -1.99
N ILE A 179 -17.51 25.19 -2.91
CA ILE A 179 -16.30 24.77 -3.60
C ILE A 179 -15.83 25.93 -4.49
N THR A 180 -14.62 26.38 -4.30
CA THR A 180 -13.98 27.45 -5.08
C THR A 180 -13.06 26.89 -6.17
N GLU A 181 -12.69 27.74 -7.15
CA GLU A 181 -11.65 27.38 -8.13
C GLU A 181 -10.33 26.99 -7.47
N ARG A 182 -9.98 27.63 -6.35
CA ARG A 182 -8.77 27.32 -5.59
C ARG A 182 -8.86 25.94 -4.93
N ASP A 183 -10.02 25.52 -4.44
CA ASP A 183 -10.25 24.18 -3.92
C ASP A 183 -10.07 23.13 -5.05
N ALA A 184 -10.61 23.40 -6.22
CA ALA A 184 -10.47 22.54 -7.40
C ALA A 184 -9.01 22.45 -7.87
N GLU A 185 -8.27 23.55 -7.87
CA GLU A 185 -6.83 23.55 -8.20
C GLU A 185 -6.03 22.68 -7.21
N VAL A 186 -6.27 22.81 -5.90
CA VAL A 186 -5.64 21.98 -4.88
C VAL A 186 -5.94 20.51 -5.11
N MET A 187 -7.20 20.16 -5.35
CA MET A 187 -7.59 18.76 -5.55
C MET A 187 -7.01 18.16 -6.83
N ASN A 188 -7.00 18.91 -7.93
CA ASN A 188 -6.37 18.48 -9.19
C ASN A 188 -4.85 18.22 -9.00
N LYS A 189 -4.14 19.06 -8.23
CA LYS A 189 -2.72 18.83 -7.90
C LYS A 189 -2.51 17.58 -7.05
N ILE A 190 -3.40 17.32 -6.09
CA ILE A 190 -3.35 16.11 -5.27
C ILE A 190 -3.53 14.85 -6.13
N TRP A 191 -4.49 14.87 -7.05
CA TRP A 191 -4.72 13.74 -7.98
C TRP A 191 -3.61 13.56 -9.02
N THR A 192 -2.97 14.65 -9.44
CA THR A 192 -1.84 14.59 -10.40
C THR A 192 -0.59 13.97 -9.77
N GLY A 193 -0.38 14.19 -8.46
CA GLY A 193 0.86 13.80 -7.79
C GLY A 193 2.01 14.79 -7.98
N PRO A 194 3.16 14.53 -7.35
CA PRO A 194 4.32 15.42 -7.42
C PRO A 194 4.97 15.42 -8.81
N VAL A 195 5.19 16.62 -9.35
CA VAL A 195 5.82 16.86 -10.65
C VAL A 195 7.03 17.75 -10.46
N ASN A 196 8.17 17.37 -11.02
CA ASN A 196 9.39 18.16 -10.90
C ASN A 196 9.38 19.42 -11.79
N ARG A 197 10.43 20.26 -11.68
CA ARG A 197 10.55 21.56 -12.37
C ARG A 197 10.50 21.47 -13.90
N VAL A 198 10.81 20.31 -14.47
CA VAL A 198 10.75 20.09 -15.93
C VAL A 198 9.47 19.40 -16.41
N GLY A 199 8.48 19.27 -15.52
CA GLY A 199 7.18 18.69 -15.85
C GLY A 199 7.14 17.16 -15.82
N LYS A 200 8.18 16.49 -15.30
CA LYS A 200 8.21 15.04 -15.16
C LYS A 200 7.53 14.62 -13.86
N SER A 201 6.59 13.68 -13.92
CA SER A 201 6.02 13.05 -12.74
C SER A 201 7.12 12.33 -11.95
N LEU A 202 7.16 12.59 -10.64
CA LEU A 202 8.02 11.88 -9.70
C LEU A 202 7.35 10.64 -9.14
N TRP A 203 6.05 10.70 -8.94
CA TRP A 203 5.20 9.58 -8.53
C TRP A 203 3.74 9.87 -8.85
N PHE A 204 2.88 8.90 -8.60
CA PHE A 204 1.44 9.00 -8.76
C PHE A 204 0.82 9.90 -7.69
N GLY A 205 -0.35 10.46 -7.98
CA GLY A 205 -1.23 11.09 -7.00
C GLY A 205 -2.30 10.12 -6.50
N LEU A 206 -3.15 10.60 -5.61
CA LEU A 206 -4.34 9.88 -5.19
C LEU A 206 -5.27 9.62 -6.37
N ARG A 207 -5.82 8.40 -6.46
CA ARG A 207 -6.87 8.14 -7.46
C ARG A 207 -8.11 8.96 -7.15
N PRO A 208 -8.75 9.61 -8.16
CA PRO A 208 -10.07 10.22 -7.99
C PRO A 208 -11.08 9.20 -7.45
N GLY A 209 -11.89 9.60 -6.48
CA GLY A 209 -12.85 8.72 -5.80
C GLY A 209 -12.33 8.04 -4.53
N THR A 210 -11.03 8.08 -4.27
CA THR A 210 -10.45 7.58 -3.02
C THR A 210 -10.90 8.42 -1.83
N GLU A 211 -11.18 7.78 -0.69
CA GLU A 211 -11.37 8.45 0.59
C GLU A 211 -10.01 8.67 1.24
N SER A 212 -9.55 9.90 1.26
CA SER A 212 -8.16 10.26 1.59
C SER A 212 -8.06 11.18 2.81
N TRP A 213 -9.11 11.29 3.60
CA TRP A 213 -9.19 12.08 4.84
C TRP A 213 -9.62 11.20 6.00
N GLY A 214 -9.34 11.62 7.22
CA GLY A 214 -9.73 10.94 8.44
C GLY A 214 -8.58 10.78 9.41
N ASP A 215 -8.72 9.87 10.37
CA ASP A 215 -7.67 9.60 11.34
C ASP A 215 -6.44 8.97 10.64
N ASN A 216 -5.32 9.65 10.75
CA ASN A 216 -4.06 9.23 10.10
C ASN A 216 -3.58 7.83 10.49
N LEU A 217 -4.03 7.28 11.61
CA LEU A 217 -3.61 5.98 12.11
C LEU A 217 -4.59 4.86 11.77
N VAL A 218 -5.87 5.21 11.64
CA VAL A 218 -6.95 4.23 11.45
C VAL A 218 -7.43 4.18 10.00
N GLN A 219 -7.49 5.35 9.34
CA GLN A 219 -8.05 5.49 7.98
C GLN A 219 -7.00 5.82 6.93
N PHE A 220 -5.73 6.00 7.32
CA PHE A 220 -4.63 6.35 6.42
C PHE A 220 -4.95 7.53 5.49
N GLY A 221 -5.57 8.57 6.07
CA GLY A 221 -5.95 9.76 5.32
C GLY A 221 -4.77 10.69 5.04
N ILE A 222 -4.10 10.53 3.90
CA ILE A 222 -2.92 11.36 3.54
C ILE A 222 -3.27 12.80 3.12
N ALA A 223 -4.54 13.09 2.85
CA ALA A 223 -5.05 14.45 2.56
C ALA A 223 -5.87 15.02 3.72
N SER A 224 -5.50 14.68 4.94
CA SER A 224 -6.20 15.13 6.15
C SER A 224 -5.90 16.58 6.52
N THR A 225 -6.82 17.18 7.25
CA THR A 225 -6.67 18.49 7.85
C THR A 225 -7.14 18.47 9.29
N LYS A 226 -6.57 19.35 10.13
CA LYS A 226 -6.98 19.52 11.51
C LYS A 226 -7.10 20.98 11.90
N GLU A 227 -7.93 21.25 12.88
CA GLU A 227 -8.04 22.59 13.48
C GLU A 227 -6.96 22.77 14.57
N VAL A 228 -6.17 23.82 14.43
CA VAL A 228 -5.14 24.23 15.41
C VAL A 228 -5.40 25.67 15.79
N ASN A 229 -5.78 25.92 17.04
CA ASN A 229 -6.09 27.26 17.54
C ASN A 229 -7.15 28.04 16.72
N GLY A 230 -8.17 27.35 16.21
CA GLY A 230 -9.22 27.93 15.39
C GLY A 230 -8.84 28.18 13.92
N VAL A 231 -7.71 27.64 13.48
CA VAL A 231 -7.25 27.70 12.08
C VAL A 231 -7.16 26.28 11.54
N LEU A 232 -7.75 26.05 10.36
CA LEU A 232 -7.62 24.78 9.67
C LEU A 232 -6.22 24.68 9.06
N GLU A 233 -5.49 23.61 9.37
CA GLU A 233 -4.15 23.33 8.86
C GLU A 233 -4.10 21.95 8.20
N PRO A 234 -3.23 21.76 7.19
CA PRO A 234 -2.96 20.42 6.67
C PRO A 234 -2.36 19.52 7.76
N GLU A 235 -2.79 18.27 7.80
CA GLU A 235 -2.22 17.26 8.67
C GLU A 235 -1.47 16.23 7.83
N PRO A 236 -0.13 16.28 7.77
CA PRO A 236 0.64 15.37 6.95
C PRO A 236 0.58 13.95 7.50
N PHE A 237 0.66 12.97 6.60
CA PHE A 237 0.72 11.57 7.00
C PHE A 237 1.98 11.29 7.83
N VAL A 238 1.82 10.62 8.96
CA VAL A 238 2.89 10.44 9.95
C VAL A 238 4.11 9.72 9.38
N MET A 239 3.91 8.71 8.53
CA MET A 239 5.03 7.97 7.92
C MET A 239 5.81 8.83 6.93
N ALA A 240 5.15 9.72 6.20
CA ALA A 240 5.82 10.68 5.32
C ALA A 240 6.71 11.64 6.12
N VAL A 241 6.19 12.20 7.21
CA VAL A 241 6.98 13.06 8.12
C VAL A 241 8.16 12.28 8.69
N SER A 242 7.94 11.06 9.16
CA SER A 242 9.00 10.18 9.70
C SER A 242 10.08 9.89 8.64
N TYR A 243 9.68 9.63 7.39
CA TYR A 243 10.64 9.42 6.30
C TYR A 243 11.58 10.62 6.12
N PHE A 244 11.03 11.83 5.97
CA PHE A 244 11.87 13.03 5.81
C PHE A 244 12.72 13.28 7.06
N LYS A 245 12.13 13.22 8.24
CA LYS A 245 12.79 13.46 9.52
C LYS A 245 13.98 12.52 9.74
N THR A 246 13.78 11.23 9.53
CA THR A 246 14.71 10.17 9.89
C THR A 246 15.69 9.84 8.77
N TRP A 247 15.18 9.60 7.56
CA TRP A 247 16.03 9.14 6.44
C TRP A 247 16.73 10.29 5.71
N ILE A 248 16.03 11.40 5.50
CA ILE A 248 16.53 12.51 4.71
C ILE A 248 17.33 13.49 5.57
N PHE A 249 16.74 13.98 6.66
CA PHE A 249 17.38 15.01 7.51
C PHE A 249 18.21 14.41 8.64
N ARG A 250 17.87 13.20 9.13
CA ARG A 250 18.49 12.55 10.31
C ARG A 250 18.44 13.46 11.52
N ASP A 251 17.33 14.17 11.65
CA ASP A 251 17.07 15.14 12.72
C ASP A 251 15.71 14.83 13.38
N PRO A 252 15.70 14.24 14.61
CA PRO A 252 14.47 13.96 15.35
C PRO A 252 13.59 15.16 15.62
N ASN A 253 14.13 16.39 15.53
CA ASN A 253 13.40 17.62 15.78
C ASN A 253 12.98 18.38 14.52
N TRP A 254 13.22 17.80 13.33
CA TRP A 254 12.83 18.44 12.08
C TRP A 254 11.32 18.66 11.99
N ASP A 255 10.93 19.86 11.53
CA ASP A 255 9.55 20.27 11.34
C ASP A 255 9.23 20.37 9.83
N TRP A 256 8.29 19.58 9.36
CA TRP A 256 7.84 19.54 7.96
C TRP A 256 7.32 20.91 7.48
N LYS A 257 6.85 21.79 8.38
CA LYS A 257 6.38 23.15 8.02
C LYS A 257 7.48 24.04 7.47
N THR A 258 8.74 23.71 7.72
CA THR A 258 9.91 24.44 7.18
C THR A 258 10.21 24.13 5.73
N LEU A 259 9.61 23.06 5.19
CA LEU A 259 9.86 22.58 3.83
C LEU A 259 9.00 23.36 2.82
N ASP A 260 9.61 23.98 1.82
CA ASP A 260 8.93 24.52 0.65
C ASP A 260 8.83 23.49 -0.49
N THR A 261 8.00 23.78 -1.50
CA THR A 261 7.76 22.83 -2.60
C THR A 261 9.03 22.57 -3.42
N GLU A 262 9.89 23.55 -3.66
CA GLU A 262 11.12 23.35 -4.42
C GLU A 262 12.08 22.41 -3.71
N THR A 263 12.34 22.66 -2.45
CA THR A 263 13.19 21.83 -1.59
C THR A 263 12.59 20.43 -1.46
N TYR A 264 11.25 20.31 -1.31
CA TYR A 264 10.57 19.02 -1.27
C TYR A 264 10.84 18.18 -2.53
N LEU A 265 10.71 18.77 -3.73
CA LEU A 265 10.95 18.05 -4.99
C LEU A 265 12.41 17.61 -5.14
N ASP A 266 13.36 18.45 -4.77
CA ASP A 266 14.79 18.12 -4.79
C ASP A 266 15.11 16.97 -3.80
N LEU A 267 14.53 17.01 -2.60
CA LEU A 267 14.71 15.96 -1.58
C LEU A 267 14.01 14.66 -1.95
N PHE A 268 12.88 14.73 -2.66
CA PHE A 268 12.22 13.54 -3.23
C PHE A 268 13.20 12.79 -4.15
N GLU A 269 13.75 13.47 -5.16
CA GLU A 269 14.69 12.86 -6.11
C GLU A 269 15.97 12.38 -5.42
N LYS A 270 16.49 13.15 -4.46
CA LYS A 270 17.66 12.76 -3.66
C LYS A 270 17.38 11.49 -2.86
N GLY A 271 16.29 11.42 -2.13
CA GLY A 271 15.94 10.26 -1.30
C GLY A 271 15.78 8.99 -2.14
N VAL A 272 15.07 9.09 -3.28
CA VAL A 272 14.97 7.97 -4.23
C VAL A 272 16.34 7.53 -4.73
N SER A 273 17.18 8.46 -5.15
CA SER A 273 18.54 8.16 -5.65
C SER A 273 19.45 7.52 -4.57
N GLU A 274 19.31 7.96 -3.32
CA GLU A 274 20.15 7.46 -2.21
C GLU A 274 19.69 6.07 -1.71
N PHE A 275 18.39 5.81 -1.67
CA PHE A 275 17.86 4.67 -0.91
C PHE A 275 17.17 3.59 -1.74
N SER A 276 16.61 3.90 -2.93
CA SER A 276 15.72 2.96 -3.62
C SER A 276 16.36 1.62 -3.93
N SER A 277 17.61 1.59 -4.35
CA SER A 277 18.32 0.37 -4.71
C SER A 277 18.51 -0.62 -3.54
N ARG A 278 18.43 -0.13 -2.30
CA ARG A 278 18.59 -0.94 -1.08
C ARG A 278 17.27 -1.24 -0.37
N ILE A 279 16.29 -0.34 -0.46
CA ILE A 279 15.09 -0.36 0.38
C ILE A 279 13.86 -0.84 -0.38
N ASP A 280 13.71 -0.41 -1.64
CA ASP A 280 12.54 -0.76 -2.44
C ASP A 280 12.54 -2.25 -2.81
N THR A 281 11.36 -2.86 -2.76
CA THR A 281 11.16 -4.26 -3.13
C THR A 281 10.57 -4.35 -4.54
N ASN A 282 11.22 -3.68 -5.48
CA ASN A 282 10.73 -3.50 -6.85
C ASN A 282 11.54 -4.26 -7.92
N LYS A 283 12.30 -5.27 -7.52
CA LYS A 283 12.94 -6.18 -8.48
C LYS A 283 11.85 -6.95 -9.23
N THR A 284 11.98 -7.00 -10.54
CA THR A 284 10.99 -7.60 -11.42
C THR A 284 11.42 -8.97 -11.97
N ASP A 285 12.71 -9.28 -11.95
CA ASP A 285 13.18 -10.65 -12.20
C ASP A 285 12.90 -11.53 -10.97
N LEU A 286 11.88 -12.38 -11.10
CA LEU A 286 11.46 -13.37 -10.09
C LEU A 286 11.77 -14.80 -10.53
N SER A 287 12.68 -15.00 -11.48
CA SER A 287 13.04 -16.30 -12.05
C SER A 287 13.49 -17.34 -11.01
N ALA A 288 14.22 -16.91 -9.98
CA ALA A 288 14.63 -17.78 -8.87
C ALA A 288 13.44 -18.34 -8.08
N PHE A 289 12.41 -17.52 -7.83
CA PHE A 289 11.18 -17.93 -7.14
C PHE A 289 10.31 -18.84 -8.03
N SER A 290 10.11 -18.46 -9.28
CA SER A 290 9.30 -19.25 -10.24
C SER A 290 9.92 -20.63 -10.55
N ALA A 291 11.25 -20.72 -10.59
CA ALA A 291 11.96 -21.98 -10.82
C ALA A 291 11.74 -23.03 -9.71
N LEU A 292 11.38 -22.58 -8.50
CA LEU A 292 11.01 -23.48 -7.38
C LEU A 292 9.54 -23.90 -7.43
N SER A 293 8.78 -23.48 -8.43
CA SER A 293 7.33 -23.70 -8.57
C SER A 293 6.48 -23.04 -7.45
N HIS A 294 7.05 -22.11 -6.70
CA HIS A 294 6.36 -21.36 -5.66
C HIS A 294 5.33 -20.38 -6.23
N LYS A 295 4.38 -19.93 -5.42
CA LYS A 295 3.23 -19.14 -5.87
C LYS A 295 3.15 -17.80 -5.17
N LEU A 296 2.92 -16.74 -5.94
CA LEU A 296 2.73 -15.36 -5.46
C LEU A 296 1.31 -14.87 -5.75
N LEU A 297 0.56 -14.60 -4.69
CA LEU A 297 -0.69 -13.86 -4.77
C LEU A 297 -0.40 -12.39 -4.48
N LEU A 298 -0.62 -11.51 -5.44
CA LEU A 298 -0.49 -10.07 -5.33
C LEU A 298 -1.88 -9.46 -5.34
N THR A 299 -2.22 -8.64 -4.34
CA THR A 299 -3.52 -7.98 -4.27
C THR A 299 -3.36 -6.50 -3.96
N GLN A 300 -4.25 -5.66 -4.51
CA GLN A 300 -4.25 -4.23 -4.27
C GLN A 300 -5.67 -3.67 -4.28
N GLY A 301 -5.98 -2.85 -3.29
CA GLY A 301 -7.19 -2.05 -3.26
C GLY A 301 -7.13 -0.89 -4.27
N ALA A 302 -8.11 -0.79 -5.16
CA ALA A 302 -8.13 0.27 -6.18
C ALA A 302 -8.45 1.66 -5.63
N ALA A 303 -9.02 1.72 -4.41
CA ALA A 303 -9.32 2.95 -3.68
C ALA A 303 -8.38 3.12 -2.45
N ASP A 304 -7.23 2.49 -2.46
CA ASP A 304 -6.23 2.63 -1.40
C ASP A 304 -5.71 4.07 -1.33
N GLY A 305 -5.86 4.68 -0.16
CA GLY A 305 -5.46 6.06 0.11
C GLY A 305 -4.04 6.20 0.67
N ALA A 306 -3.36 5.08 0.98
CA ALA A 306 -2.01 5.07 1.53
C ALA A 306 -0.98 4.50 0.55
N ILE A 307 -1.30 3.35 -0.07
CA ILE A 307 -0.46 2.76 -1.12
C ILE A 307 -1.06 3.12 -2.47
N PHE A 308 -0.38 3.94 -3.25
CA PHE A 308 -0.89 4.37 -4.56
C PHE A 308 -1.05 3.17 -5.49
N PRO A 309 -2.29 2.78 -5.86
CA PRO A 309 -2.54 1.57 -6.65
C PRO A 309 -1.81 1.57 -7.99
N ASP A 310 -1.61 2.75 -8.58
CA ASP A 310 -0.90 2.89 -9.86
C ASP A 310 0.56 2.48 -9.78
N GLY A 311 1.20 2.64 -8.62
CA GLY A 311 2.56 2.16 -8.40
C GLY A 311 2.67 0.65 -8.40
N VAL A 312 1.67 -0.05 -7.86
CA VAL A 312 1.60 -1.53 -7.87
C VAL A 312 1.25 -2.04 -9.26
N VAL A 313 0.32 -1.37 -9.95
CA VAL A 313 -0.04 -1.68 -11.33
C VAL A 313 1.17 -1.52 -12.27
N GLU A 314 1.95 -0.45 -12.12
CA GLU A 314 3.16 -0.23 -12.92
C GLU A 314 4.20 -1.32 -12.66
N TYR A 315 4.44 -1.67 -11.39
CA TYR A 315 5.31 -2.78 -11.03
C TYR A 315 4.87 -4.09 -11.68
N TYR A 316 3.57 -4.43 -11.60
CA TYR A 316 3.03 -5.64 -12.23
C TYR A 316 3.24 -5.65 -13.75
N LYS A 317 3.01 -4.53 -14.44
CA LYS A 317 3.22 -4.41 -15.89
C LYS A 317 4.67 -4.70 -16.29
N VAL A 318 5.62 -4.09 -15.59
CA VAL A 318 7.05 -4.31 -15.84
C VAL A 318 7.43 -5.76 -15.53
N LEU A 319 6.94 -6.31 -14.41
CA LEU A 319 7.18 -7.68 -14.00
C LEU A 319 6.70 -8.67 -15.08
N VAL A 320 5.49 -8.51 -15.60
CA VAL A 320 4.97 -9.38 -16.69
C VAL A 320 5.84 -9.28 -17.93
N GLN A 321 6.27 -8.07 -18.29
CA GLN A 321 7.12 -7.87 -19.47
C GLN A 321 8.48 -8.57 -19.31
N GLU A 322 9.12 -8.48 -18.14
CA GLU A 322 10.46 -9.03 -17.90
C GLU A 322 10.47 -10.53 -17.63
N ASN A 323 9.35 -11.13 -17.21
CA ASN A 323 9.23 -12.59 -16.98
C ASN A 323 8.61 -13.36 -18.16
N GLY A 324 8.74 -12.85 -19.38
CA GLY A 324 8.35 -13.58 -20.59
C GLY A 324 6.89 -13.45 -21.01
N GLY A 325 6.21 -12.44 -20.47
CA GLY A 325 4.82 -12.12 -20.80
C GLY A 325 3.81 -12.71 -19.82
N LEU A 326 2.53 -12.43 -20.08
CA LEU A 326 1.45 -12.75 -19.16
C LEU A 326 1.29 -14.25 -18.92
N ASP A 327 1.32 -15.07 -19.97
CA ASP A 327 1.13 -16.52 -19.86
C ASP A 327 2.18 -17.16 -18.94
N THR A 328 3.46 -16.80 -19.13
CA THR A 328 4.55 -17.29 -18.28
C THR A 328 4.42 -16.76 -16.83
N THR A 329 4.06 -15.50 -16.67
CA THR A 329 3.87 -14.92 -15.34
C THR A 329 2.72 -15.58 -14.59
N LYS A 330 1.66 -15.96 -15.26
CA LYS A 330 0.50 -16.66 -14.65
C LYS A 330 0.84 -18.04 -14.09
N ASP A 331 1.95 -18.66 -14.44
CA ASP A 331 2.39 -19.91 -13.85
C ASP A 331 2.74 -19.79 -12.37
N PHE A 332 3.16 -18.60 -11.92
CA PHE A 332 3.61 -18.38 -10.54
C PHE A 332 3.02 -17.15 -9.85
N LEU A 333 2.38 -16.23 -10.58
CA LEU A 333 1.79 -15.00 -10.03
C LEU A 333 0.35 -14.80 -10.48
N ARG A 334 -0.53 -14.40 -9.54
CA ARG A 334 -1.85 -13.82 -9.82
C ARG A 334 -1.94 -12.46 -9.19
N PHE A 335 -2.43 -11.48 -9.95
CA PHE A 335 -2.69 -10.13 -9.47
C PHE A 335 -4.19 -9.83 -9.46
N PHE A 336 -4.68 -9.29 -8.33
CA PHE A 336 -6.06 -8.85 -8.17
C PHE A 336 -6.09 -7.38 -7.79
N LEU A 337 -6.84 -6.59 -8.57
CA LEU A 337 -7.09 -5.18 -8.28
C LEU A 337 -8.57 -5.00 -7.91
N SER A 338 -8.84 -4.77 -6.62
CA SER A 338 -10.18 -4.79 -6.03
C SER A 338 -10.88 -3.43 -6.13
N PRO A 339 -12.00 -3.29 -6.89
CA PRO A 339 -12.75 -2.04 -6.94
C PRO A 339 -13.31 -1.67 -5.57
N GLY A 340 -13.22 -0.38 -5.20
CA GLY A 340 -13.75 0.16 -3.95
C GLY A 340 -13.02 -0.29 -2.68
N ASP A 341 -12.03 -1.16 -2.81
CA ASP A 341 -11.22 -1.63 -1.70
C ASP A 341 -10.19 -0.57 -1.32
N TYR A 342 -10.11 -0.29 -0.03
CA TYR A 342 -9.19 0.67 0.57
C TYR A 342 -8.09 -0.04 1.36
N HIS A 343 -7.15 0.71 1.91
CA HIS A 343 -5.97 0.14 2.54
C HIS A 343 -6.30 -0.85 3.67
N SER A 344 -5.74 -2.05 3.59
CA SER A 344 -5.82 -3.06 4.65
C SER A 344 -7.22 -3.52 5.05
N SER A 345 -8.18 -3.57 4.11
CA SER A 345 -9.56 -3.99 4.39
C SER A 345 -9.76 -5.52 4.48
N LEU A 346 -8.76 -6.24 4.95
CA LEU A 346 -8.68 -7.71 4.98
C LEU A 346 -9.80 -8.44 5.74
N GLU A 347 -10.57 -7.76 6.58
CA GLU A 347 -11.62 -8.38 7.39
C GLU A 347 -13.04 -8.01 6.98
N LYS A 348 -13.27 -6.80 6.46
CA LYS A 348 -14.62 -6.24 6.29
C LYS A 348 -14.82 -5.45 5.00
N GLY A 349 -13.79 -5.28 4.22
CA GLY A 349 -13.84 -4.46 3.02
C GLY A 349 -14.44 -5.18 1.81
N PRO A 350 -14.58 -4.47 0.70
CA PRO A 350 -15.01 -5.06 -0.57
C PRO A 350 -13.91 -5.88 -1.27
N GLY A 351 -12.74 -6.04 -0.64
CA GLY A 351 -11.59 -6.79 -1.16
C GLY A 351 -11.52 -8.24 -0.69
N ILE A 352 -10.39 -8.87 -0.96
CA ILE A 352 -10.13 -10.27 -0.60
C ILE A 352 -9.81 -10.34 0.90
N ASN A 353 -10.63 -11.07 1.68
CA ASN A 353 -10.33 -11.28 3.10
C ASN A 353 -9.28 -12.39 3.30
N VAL A 354 -8.75 -12.47 4.55
CA VAL A 354 -7.67 -13.40 4.88
C VAL A 354 -8.02 -14.85 4.59
N ALA A 355 -9.25 -15.27 4.89
CA ALA A 355 -9.68 -16.66 4.69
C ALA A 355 -9.78 -17.01 3.20
N GLU A 356 -10.38 -16.10 2.41
CA GLU A 356 -10.57 -16.29 0.96
C GLU A 356 -9.22 -16.32 0.23
N GLY A 357 -8.33 -15.35 0.51
CA GLY A 357 -7.02 -15.24 -0.13
C GLY A 357 -6.10 -16.39 0.25
N MET A 358 -6.02 -16.76 1.53
CA MET A 358 -5.21 -17.90 1.97
C MET A 358 -5.72 -19.23 1.41
N THR A 359 -7.05 -19.44 1.38
CA THR A 359 -7.62 -20.65 0.79
C THR A 359 -7.28 -20.76 -0.70
N ALA A 360 -7.38 -19.66 -1.44
CA ALA A 360 -7.03 -19.64 -2.87
C ALA A 360 -5.53 -19.93 -3.10
N LEU A 361 -4.66 -19.32 -2.29
CA LEU A 361 -3.21 -19.55 -2.38
C LEU A 361 -2.83 -21.00 -2.04
N MET A 362 -3.41 -21.56 -0.98
CA MET A 362 -3.15 -22.95 -0.57
C MET A 362 -3.58 -23.96 -1.63
N ARG A 363 -4.79 -23.82 -2.20
CA ARG A 363 -5.24 -24.69 -3.30
C ARG A 363 -4.32 -24.59 -4.51
N TRP A 364 -3.81 -23.40 -4.79
CA TRP A 364 -2.86 -23.24 -5.88
C TRP A 364 -1.52 -23.94 -5.61
N VAL A 365 -0.98 -23.83 -4.40
CA VAL A 365 0.28 -24.48 -4.01
C VAL A 365 0.13 -25.99 -3.88
N GLU A 366 -0.93 -26.45 -3.21
CA GLU A 366 -1.09 -27.85 -2.80
C GLU A 366 -1.76 -28.72 -3.88
N GLU A 367 -2.70 -28.13 -4.65
CA GLU A 367 -3.54 -28.85 -5.62
C GLU A 367 -3.28 -28.42 -7.07
N GLY A 368 -2.49 -27.34 -7.28
CA GLY A 368 -2.24 -26.77 -8.60
C GLY A 368 -3.41 -25.96 -9.18
N GLU A 369 -4.42 -25.67 -8.37
CA GLU A 369 -5.62 -24.92 -8.79
C GLU A 369 -5.37 -23.42 -8.74
N ALA A 370 -4.89 -22.85 -9.86
CA ALA A 370 -4.60 -21.41 -9.95
C ALA A 370 -5.89 -20.57 -9.81
N PRO A 371 -5.90 -19.51 -8.97
CA PRO A 371 -7.09 -18.68 -8.79
C PRO A 371 -7.23 -17.66 -9.92
N ASP A 372 -7.97 -17.99 -10.98
CA ASP A 372 -8.34 -16.99 -12.00
C ASP A 372 -9.44 -16.03 -11.49
N SER A 373 -10.18 -16.45 -10.47
CA SER A 373 -11.09 -15.61 -9.72
C SER A 373 -11.19 -16.04 -8.26
N ILE A 374 -11.48 -15.07 -7.38
CA ILE A 374 -11.73 -15.30 -5.96
C ILE A 374 -13.11 -14.77 -5.61
N GLN A 375 -13.92 -15.58 -4.90
CA GLN A 375 -15.20 -15.11 -4.35
C GLN A 375 -14.90 -14.22 -3.16
N ILE A 376 -15.38 -12.99 -3.19
CA ILE A 376 -15.23 -12.02 -2.12
C ILE A 376 -16.57 -11.61 -1.54
N SER A 377 -16.59 -11.31 -0.25
CA SER A 377 -17.78 -10.88 0.48
C SER A 377 -17.55 -9.53 1.14
N ALA A 378 -18.45 -8.57 0.91
CA ALA A 378 -18.47 -7.35 1.68
C ALA A 378 -19.40 -7.51 2.89
N ILE A 379 -18.89 -7.18 4.07
CA ILE A 379 -19.60 -7.30 5.34
C ILE A 379 -19.94 -5.90 5.85
N ASP A 380 -21.19 -5.70 6.23
CA ASP A 380 -21.60 -4.47 6.90
C ASP A 380 -20.91 -4.34 8.26
N PRO A 381 -20.11 -3.30 8.50
CA PRO A 381 -19.32 -3.20 9.73
C PRO A 381 -20.16 -2.98 11.00
N GLN A 382 -21.40 -2.50 10.87
CA GLN A 382 -22.29 -2.25 12.00
C GLN A 382 -23.13 -3.46 12.37
N SER A 383 -23.70 -4.13 11.36
CA SER A 383 -24.60 -5.28 11.57
C SER A 383 -23.91 -6.64 11.49
N GLY A 384 -22.70 -6.71 10.91
CA GLY A 384 -22.01 -7.96 10.62
C GLY A 384 -22.66 -8.79 9.50
N GLN A 385 -23.65 -8.25 8.81
CA GLN A 385 -24.34 -8.96 7.72
C GLN A 385 -23.56 -8.83 6.41
N VAL A 386 -23.60 -9.90 5.62
CA VAL A 386 -23.07 -9.88 4.25
C VAL A 386 -23.93 -8.95 3.40
N ARG A 387 -23.32 -7.91 2.85
CA ARG A 387 -23.97 -6.97 1.92
C ARG A 387 -24.11 -7.57 0.52
N TYR A 388 -23.03 -8.18 0.03
CA TYR A 388 -23.00 -8.89 -1.24
C TYR A 388 -21.86 -9.91 -1.27
N ILE A 389 -21.97 -10.85 -2.18
CA ILE A 389 -20.89 -11.76 -2.60
C ILE A 389 -20.68 -11.56 -4.09
N ARG A 390 -19.45 -11.42 -4.53
CA ARG A 390 -19.10 -11.30 -5.95
C ARG A 390 -17.84 -12.08 -6.29
N SER A 391 -17.63 -12.36 -7.58
CA SER A 391 -16.39 -12.90 -8.09
C SER A 391 -15.45 -11.75 -8.48
N LEU A 392 -14.25 -11.72 -7.93
CA LEU A 392 -13.19 -10.83 -8.35
C LEU A 392 -12.25 -11.62 -9.26
N SER A 393 -12.06 -11.16 -10.49
CA SER A 393 -11.17 -11.80 -11.46
C SER A 393 -9.74 -11.30 -11.33
N SER A 394 -8.78 -12.18 -11.61
CA SER A 394 -7.38 -11.78 -11.76
C SER A 394 -7.19 -10.84 -12.95
N VAL A 395 -6.15 -10.02 -12.89
CA VAL A 395 -5.80 -9.10 -13.99
C VAL A 395 -5.22 -9.90 -15.15
N GLU A 396 -5.97 -9.94 -16.28
CA GLU A 396 -5.60 -10.72 -17.46
C GLU A 396 -5.13 -9.90 -18.65
N ALA A 397 -5.48 -8.60 -18.69
CA ALA A 397 -5.16 -7.72 -19.81
C ALA A 397 -4.20 -6.61 -19.38
N MET A 398 -3.18 -6.41 -20.18
CA MET A 398 -2.26 -5.28 -20.12
C MET A 398 -2.83 -4.15 -20.99
N GLY A 399 -4.02 -3.64 -20.63
CA GLY A 399 -4.73 -2.62 -21.41
C GLY A 399 -4.03 -1.25 -21.46
#